data_2a29c8c6aff8e3207b15badd109e5eb0
#
_entry.id   2a29c8c6aff8e3207b15badd109e5eb0
#
_cell.length_a   1.000
_cell.length_b   1.000
_cell.length_c   1.000
_cell.angle_alpha   90.00
_cell.angle_beta   90.00
_cell.angle_gamma   90.00
#
_symmetry.space_group_name_H-M   'P 1'
#
loop_
_entity.id
_entity.type
_entity.pdbx_description
1 polymer ?
#
loop_
_entity_poly.entity_id
_entity_poly.type
_entity_poly.pdbx_seq_one_letter_code
_entity_poly.pdbx_strand_id
1 'polypeptide(L)'
;MKVAILAGGLGSRLAEETELKPKPMVEIGGKPILWHIMMHYAHYGFDEFAIALGYKGEVIKKYMLDYCSLNRDLSVSLKTGKVKMNGGIVPDWTVDLVDTGMKTQTGGRIKRLAPYMGNETFMLTWGDGVSNVNLHDLLAFHRSHGKLATLTAVRPTARFGHLEMQGDQISEFSEKPQTKEGWINGAFFVLEPEVFDFIDGDTTHFEKEPLERLAGEGQLMAYRHTAFWQCMDTIREKQILENLWEGGNAPWKTWEEPNASISHGPRGVHRNGFGTNVVAGRA
;
A
#
# COMPACT_ATOMS: atom_id res chain seq x y z
N MET A 1 -13.05 -5.23 -9.14
CA MET A 1 -12.73 -6.10 -7.94
C MET A 1 -12.12 -5.21 -6.87
N LYS A 2 -12.70 -5.24 -5.69
CA LYS A 2 -12.30 -4.38 -4.58
C LYS A 2 -11.12 -4.94 -3.78
N VAL A 3 -10.37 -4.05 -3.16
CA VAL A 3 -9.22 -4.36 -2.31
C VAL A 3 -9.47 -3.85 -0.90
N ALA A 4 -9.56 -4.75 0.06
CA ALA A 4 -9.60 -4.41 1.48
C ALA A 4 -8.18 -4.21 2.02
N ILE A 5 -7.92 -3.10 2.73
CA ILE A 5 -6.62 -2.83 3.34
C ILE A 5 -6.79 -2.63 4.85
N LEU A 6 -6.10 -3.43 5.65
CA LEU A 6 -6.11 -3.28 7.11
C LEU A 6 -5.12 -2.20 7.56
N ALA A 7 -5.63 -1.08 8.05
CA ALA A 7 -4.84 0.09 8.43
C ALA A 7 -5.11 0.59 9.88
N GLY A 8 -5.74 -0.24 10.71
CA GLY A 8 -6.22 0.20 12.03
C GLY A 8 -5.38 -0.24 13.24
N GLY A 9 -4.25 -0.92 13.04
CA GLY A 9 -3.39 -1.42 14.11
C GLY A 9 -2.59 -0.32 14.83
N LEU A 10 -2.21 -0.56 16.10
CA LEU A 10 -1.45 0.39 16.92
C LEU A 10 0.00 0.61 16.46
N GLY A 11 0.60 -0.36 15.77
CA GLY A 11 1.98 -0.26 15.27
C GLY A 11 3.05 -0.20 16.36
N SER A 12 2.81 -0.78 17.54
CA SER A 12 3.64 -0.65 18.75
C SER A 12 5.11 -1.03 18.58
N ARG A 13 5.44 -1.91 17.62
CA ARG A 13 6.84 -2.31 17.32
C ARG A 13 7.63 -1.24 16.57
N LEU A 14 6.97 -0.22 16.06
CA LEU A 14 7.54 0.93 15.36
C LEU A 14 7.17 2.23 16.11
N ALA A 15 7.21 2.21 17.45
CA ALA A 15 6.67 3.26 18.31
C ALA A 15 7.21 4.66 17.99
N GLU A 16 8.50 4.78 17.66
CA GLU A 16 9.17 6.06 17.32
C GLU A 16 8.51 6.78 16.13
N GLU A 17 8.00 6.03 15.15
CA GLU A 17 7.29 6.57 13.99
C GLU A 17 5.78 6.66 14.20
N THR A 18 5.21 5.74 15.02
CA THR A 18 3.75 5.61 15.15
C THR A 18 3.17 6.44 16.28
N GLU A 19 4.00 7.17 17.03
CA GLU A 19 3.53 8.13 18.02
C GLU A 19 2.69 9.26 17.40
N LEU A 20 3.04 9.71 16.19
CA LEU A 20 2.36 10.82 15.51
C LEU A 20 1.42 10.38 14.38
N LYS A 21 1.68 9.25 13.73
CA LYS A 21 0.94 8.75 12.57
C LYS A 21 0.72 7.23 12.65
N PRO A 22 -0.34 6.66 12.05
CA PRO A 22 -0.51 5.21 12.06
C PRO A 22 0.52 4.56 11.14
N LYS A 23 0.87 3.30 11.40
CA LYS A 23 1.90 2.55 10.66
C LYS A 23 1.78 2.61 9.14
N PRO A 24 0.58 2.51 8.53
CA PRO A 24 0.41 2.65 7.08
C PRO A 24 0.79 4.03 6.52
N MET A 25 0.94 5.04 7.38
CA MET A 25 1.37 6.39 7.02
C MET A 25 2.86 6.66 7.26
N VAL A 26 3.62 5.66 7.68
CA VAL A 26 5.09 5.76 7.71
C VAL A 26 5.61 5.76 6.29
N GLU A 27 6.51 6.71 6.00
CA GLU A 27 6.95 7.00 4.64
C GLU A 27 8.17 6.17 4.23
N ILE A 28 8.21 5.86 2.94
CA ILE A 28 9.33 5.31 2.20
C ILE A 28 9.47 6.18 0.96
N GLY A 29 10.64 6.79 0.75
CA GLY A 29 10.85 7.73 -0.36
C GLY A 29 9.89 8.92 -0.36
N GLY A 30 9.48 9.40 0.82
CA GLY A 30 8.56 10.53 0.96
C GLY A 30 7.10 10.22 0.63
N LYS A 31 6.73 8.95 0.50
CA LYS A 31 5.34 8.50 0.31
C LYS A 31 4.97 7.45 1.37
N PRO A 32 3.74 7.49 1.95
CA PRO A 32 3.30 6.48 2.91
C PRO A 32 3.38 5.06 2.33
N ILE A 33 3.73 4.06 3.14
CA ILE A 33 3.73 2.66 2.68
C ILE A 33 2.36 2.24 2.14
N LEU A 34 1.28 2.79 2.68
CA LEU A 34 -0.08 2.62 2.16
C LEU A 34 -0.19 3.04 0.69
N TRP A 35 0.43 4.17 0.32
CA TRP A 35 0.46 4.64 -1.07
C TRP A 35 1.18 3.64 -1.98
N HIS A 36 2.32 3.08 -1.55
CA HIS A 36 3.06 2.07 -2.31
C HIS A 36 2.23 0.80 -2.55
N ILE A 37 1.50 0.36 -1.53
CA ILE A 37 0.58 -0.77 -1.62
C ILE A 37 -0.52 -0.47 -2.65
N MET A 38 -1.18 0.68 -2.55
CA MET A 38 -2.24 1.06 -3.47
C MET A 38 -1.75 1.20 -4.92
N MET A 39 -0.55 1.76 -5.13
CA MET A 39 0.08 1.84 -6.45
C MET A 39 0.34 0.46 -7.05
N HIS A 40 0.81 -0.50 -6.24
CA HIS A 40 1.01 -1.87 -6.70
C HIS A 40 -0.31 -2.51 -7.16
N TYR A 41 -1.39 -2.40 -6.38
CA TYR A 41 -2.70 -2.91 -6.78
C TYR A 41 -3.25 -2.21 -8.03
N ALA A 42 -3.17 -0.89 -8.08
CA ALA A 42 -3.65 -0.10 -9.21
C ALA A 42 -2.88 -0.40 -10.52
N HIS A 43 -1.59 -0.74 -10.44
CA HIS A 43 -0.82 -1.19 -11.61
C HIS A 43 -1.44 -2.42 -12.28
N TYR A 44 -2.09 -3.30 -11.50
CA TYR A 44 -2.82 -4.47 -11.99
C TYR A 44 -4.31 -4.20 -12.30
N GLY A 45 -4.73 -2.93 -12.26
CA GLY A 45 -6.12 -2.54 -12.54
C GLY A 45 -7.09 -2.75 -11.37
N PHE A 46 -6.57 -2.88 -10.14
CA PHE A 46 -7.36 -2.93 -8.91
C PHE A 46 -7.27 -1.58 -8.20
N ASP A 47 -8.20 -0.68 -8.49
CA ASP A 47 -8.20 0.74 -8.13
C ASP A 47 -9.37 1.16 -7.20
N GLU A 48 -10.19 0.18 -6.79
CA GLU A 48 -11.25 0.35 -5.80
C GLU A 48 -10.81 -0.20 -4.43
N PHE A 49 -10.64 0.68 -3.46
CA PHE A 49 -10.09 0.33 -2.13
C PHE A 49 -11.11 0.56 -1.03
N ALA A 50 -11.17 -0.35 -0.04
CA ALA A 50 -11.81 -0.10 1.24
C ALA A 50 -10.78 -0.26 2.37
N ILE A 51 -10.50 0.82 3.06
CA ILE A 51 -9.44 0.89 4.07
C ILE A 51 -10.07 0.83 5.47
N ALA A 52 -9.76 -0.23 6.21
CA ALA A 52 -10.20 -0.41 7.59
C ALA A 52 -9.37 0.47 8.53
N LEU A 53 -9.94 1.58 8.95
CA LEU A 53 -9.32 2.53 9.87
C LEU A 53 -9.51 2.12 11.33
N GLY A 54 -8.60 2.59 12.18
CA GLY A 54 -8.65 2.45 13.63
C GLY A 54 -7.74 3.49 14.27
N TYR A 55 -6.61 3.08 14.84
CA TYR A 55 -5.65 3.99 15.46
C TYR A 55 -5.23 5.10 14.48
N LYS A 56 -5.45 6.35 14.89
CA LYS A 56 -5.13 7.57 14.10
C LYS A 56 -5.65 7.53 12.64
N GLY A 57 -6.84 6.97 12.44
CA GLY A 57 -7.47 6.90 11.12
C GLY A 57 -7.72 8.26 10.49
N GLU A 58 -7.84 9.32 11.30
CA GLU A 58 -7.96 10.72 10.84
C GLU A 58 -6.75 11.19 10.03
N VAL A 59 -5.55 10.67 10.29
CA VAL A 59 -4.34 11.00 9.52
C VAL A 59 -4.45 10.44 8.10
N ILE A 60 -4.96 9.20 7.97
CA ILE A 60 -5.22 8.60 6.65
C ILE A 60 -6.31 9.35 5.91
N LYS A 61 -7.43 9.69 6.60
CA LYS A 61 -8.52 10.49 6.01
C LYS A 61 -8.00 11.82 5.48
N LYS A 62 -7.22 12.55 6.29
CA LYS A 62 -6.63 13.82 5.89
C LYS A 62 -5.73 13.66 4.66
N TYR A 63 -4.85 12.67 4.65
CA TYR A 63 -3.97 12.39 3.51
C TYR A 63 -4.75 12.16 2.23
N MET A 64 -5.81 11.36 2.26
CA MET A 64 -6.63 11.07 1.07
C MET A 64 -7.44 12.28 0.61
N LEU A 65 -8.00 13.07 1.53
CA LEU A 65 -8.73 14.32 1.21
C LEU A 65 -7.80 15.37 0.58
N ASP A 66 -6.58 15.51 1.09
CA ASP A 66 -5.60 16.48 0.63
C ASP A 66 -4.82 16.00 -0.61
N TYR A 67 -4.95 14.71 -0.98
CA TYR A 67 -4.13 14.08 -2.01
C TYR A 67 -4.14 14.84 -3.34
N CYS A 68 -5.32 15.18 -3.84
CA CYS A 68 -5.48 15.90 -5.11
C CYS A 68 -4.87 17.29 -5.06
N SER A 69 -5.01 18.00 -3.95
CA SER A 69 -4.49 19.36 -3.78
C SER A 69 -2.97 19.39 -3.60
N LEU A 70 -2.40 18.38 -2.94
CA LEU A 70 -0.96 18.29 -2.68
C LEU A 70 -0.15 17.76 -3.88
N ASN A 71 -0.81 17.07 -4.82
CA ASN A 71 -0.15 16.47 -5.99
C ASN A 71 -0.50 17.18 -7.33
N ARG A 72 -1.11 18.37 -7.27
CA ARG A 72 -1.43 19.22 -8.44
C ARG A 72 -0.98 20.67 -8.21
N ASP A 73 -0.78 21.40 -9.29
CA ASP A 73 -0.60 22.84 -9.22
C ASP A 73 -1.90 23.53 -8.81
N LEU A 74 -1.79 24.51 -7.91
CA LEU A 74 -2.94 25.26 -7.39
C LEU A 74 -2.82 26.74 -7.74
N SER A 75 -3.96 27.33 -8.14
CA SER A 75 -4.16 28.77 -8.16
C SER A 75 -5.19 29.15 -7.10
N VAL A 76 -4.78 29.91 -6.10
CA VAL A 76 -5.65 30.31 -4.99
C VAL A 76 -5.90 31.81 -5.05
N SER A 77 -7.17 32.23 -5.13
CA SER A 77 -7.57 33.61 -4.97
C SER A 77 -7.82 33.91 -3.49
N LEU A 78 -6.89 34.56 -2.81
CA LEU A 78 -7.05 34.91 -1.39
C LEU A 78 -8.22 35.88 -1.14
N LYS A 79 -8.60 36.68 -2.14
CA LYS A 79 -9.75 37.59 -2.03
C LYS A 79 -11.09 36.87 -2.00
N THR A 80 -11.23 35.76 -2.73
CA THR A 80 -12.51 35.04 -2.90
C THR A 80 -12.54 33.67 -2.28
N GLY A 81 -11.39 33.13 -1.82
CA GLY A 81 -11.24 31.75 -1.36
C GLY A 81 -11.34 30.70 -2.46
N LYS A 82 -11.46 31.09 -3.73
CA LYS A 82 -11.59 30.14 -4.83
C LYS A 82 -10.26 29.45 -5.10
N VAL A 83 -10.31 28.12 -5.20
CA VAL A 83 -9.17 27.24 -5.56
C VAL A 83 -9.44 26.65 -6.93
N LYS A 84 -8.44 26.70 -7.81
CA LYS A 84 -8.42 26.04 -9.11
C LYS A 84 -7.25 25.08 -9.14
N MET A 85 -7.52 23.80 -9.40
CA MET A 85 -6.50 22.79 -9.60
C MET A 85 -6.10 22.77 -11.08
N ASN A 86 -4.79 22.76 -11.36
CA ASN A 86 -4.24 22.76 -12.71
C ASN A 86 -3.23 21.63 -12.84
N GLY A 87 -3.16 20.97 -13.99
CA GLY A 87 -2.15 19.95 -14.27
C GLY A 87 -2.10 18.84 -13.22
N GLY A 88 -0.96 18.16 -13.17
CA GLY A 88 -0.72 17.03 -12.27
C GLY A 88 -1.46 15.74 -12.69
N ILE A 89 -0.82 14.61 -12.49
CA ILE A 89 -1.44 13.31 -12.68
C ILE A 89 -1.75 12.75 -11.30
N VAL A 90 -3.01 12.45 -11.05
CA VAL A 90 -3.45 11.74 -9.84
C VAL A 90 -4.04 10.40 -10.24
N PRO A 91 -3.84 9.36 -9.44
CA PRO A 91 -4.46 8.06 -9.69
C PRO A 91 -5.99 8.17 -9.70
N ASP A 92 -6.63 7.38 -10.55
CA ASP A 92 -8.09 7.26 -10.60
C ASP A 92 -8.56 6.20 -9.59
N TRP A 93 -8.36 6.49 -8.30
CA TRP A 93 -8.74 5.60 -7.22
C TRP A 93 -10.09 5.99 -6.62
N THR A 94 -10.90 4.98 -6.33
CA THR A 94 -12.04 5.11 -5.43
C THR A 94 -11.67 4.52 -4.07
N VAL A 95 -11.81 5.31 -3.00
CA VAL A 95 -11.33 4.91 -1.66
C VAL A 95 -12.41 5.10 -0.61
N ASP A 96 -12.91 3.99 -0.08
CA ASP A 96 -13.78 3.96 1.10
C ASP A 96 -12.92 3.96 2.38
N LEU A 97 -13.06 4.99 3.22
CA LEU A 97 -12.32 5.17 4.47
C LEU A 97 -13.23 4.82 5.65
N VAL A 98 -13.20 3.56 6.07
CA VAL A 98 -14.16 2.97 7.01
C VAL A 98 -13.60 2.95 8.43
N ASP A 99 -14.24 3.64 9.37
CA ASP A 99 -13.90 3.52 10.78
C ASP A 99 -14.37 2.16 11.30
N THR A 100 -13.41 1.29 11.59
CA THR A 100 -13.68 -0.05 12.10
C THR A 100 -13.47 -0.17 13.62
N GLY A 101 -13.25 0.94 14.30
CA GLY A 101 -13.09 1.01 15.75
C GLY A 101 -11.64 0.79 16.23
N MET A 102 -11.31 1.43 17.36
CA MET A 102 -9.97 1.42 17.93
C MET A 102 -9.53 0.03 18.44
N LYS A 103 -10.44 -0.71 19.07
CA LYS A 103 -10.14 -1.99 19.74
C LYS A 103 -10.46 -3.23 18.89
N THR A 104 -11.01 -3.04 17.72
CA THR A 104 -11.40 -4.12 16.82
C THR A 104 -10.16 -4.86 16.30
N GLN A 105 -10.18 -6.19 16.36
CA GLN A 105 -9.13 -7.05 15.87
C GLN A 105 -9.22 -7.23 14.35
N THR A 106 -8.21 -7.87 13.75
CA THR A 106 -8.08 -8.01 12.28
C THR A 106 -9.33 -8.62 11.63
N GLY A 107 -9.85 -9.73 12.17
CA GLY A 107 -11.08 -10.35 11.69
C GLY A 107 -12.29 -9.42 11.78
N GLY A 108 -12.48 -8.79 12.95
CA GLY A 108 -13.58 -7.84 13.11
C GLY A 108 -13.53 -6.67 12.13
N ARG A 109 -12.33 -6.16 11.81
CA ARG A 109 -12.16 -5.12 10.77
C ARG A 109 -12.57 -5.62 9.40
N ILE A 110 -12.16 -6.83 9.04
CA ILE A 110 -12.55 -7.47 7.78
C ILE A 110 -14.07 -7.60 7.72
N LYS A 111 -14.72 -8.11 8.78
CA LYS A 111 -16.18 -8.25 8.84
C LYS A 111 -16.92 -6.91 8.69
N ARG A 112 -16.39 -5.83 9.28
CA ARG A 112 -16.95 -4.48 9.14
C ARG A 112 -16.80 -3.89 7.74
N LEU A 113 -15.88 -4.42 6.91
CA LEU A 113 -15.77 -4.05 5.50
C LEU A 113 -16.74 -4.81 4.59
N ALA A 114 -17.40 -5.87 5.04
CA ALA A 114 -18.31 -6.67 4.22
C ALA A 114 -19.33 -5.85 3.40
N PRO A 115 -20.00 -4.81 3.96
CA PRO A 115 -20.93 -3.99 3.18
C PRO A 115 -20.30 -3.23 2.02
N TYR A 116 -18.99 -3.00 2.08
CA TYR A 116 -18.22 -2.30 1.05
C TYR A 116 -17.67 -3.24 -0.03
N MET A 117 -17.46 -4.51 0.31
CA MET A 117 -16.94 -5.53 -0.63
C MET A 117 -17.99 -6.02 -1.62
N GLY A 118 -19.26 -5.97 -1.24
CA GLY A 118 -20.34 -6.59 -2.01
C GLY A 118 -20.35 -8.11 -1.86
N ASN A 119 -20.94 -8.79 -2.83
CA ASN A 119 -21.05 -10.27 -2.84
C ASN A 119 -20.19 -10.86 -3.98
N GLU A 120 -18.96 -10.39 -4.08
CA GLU A 120 -18.01 -10.80 -5.12
C GLU A 120 -16.65 -11.13 -4.49
N THR A 121 -15.86 -11.95 -5.18
CA THR A 121 -14.45 -12.18 -4.85
C THR A 121 -13.73 -10.85 -4.63
N PHE A 122 -12.96 -10.71 -3.57
CA PHE A 122 -12.21 -9.51 -3.25
C PHE A 122 -10.77 -9.82 -2.83
N MET A 123 -9.93 -8.81 -2.87
CA MET A 123 -8.55 -8.92 -2.36
C MET A 123 -8.45 -8.32 -0.97
N LEU A 124 -7.54 -8.86 -0.15
CA LEU A 124 -7.25 -8.34 1.19
C LEU A 124 -5.75 -8.26 1.38
N THR A 125 -5.29 -7.15 1.98
CA THR A 125 -3.89 -7.00 2.39
C THR A 125 -3.76 -6.22 3.69
N TRP A 126 -2.61 -6.39 4.36
CA TRP A 126 -2.21 -5.55 5.49
C TRP A 126 -1.59 -4.25 4.98
N GLY A 127 -1.75 -3.17 5.73
CA GLY A 127 -1.29 -1.83 5.38
C GLY A 127 0.20 -1.56 5.70
N ASP A 128 1.03 -2.59 5.82
CA ASP A 128 2.40 -2.49 6.33
C ASP A 128 3.43 -3.37 5.63
N GLY A 129 3.06 -4.03 4.55
CA GLY A 129 3.94 -4.90 3.76
C GLY A 129 3.87 -4.61 2.27
N VAL A 130 5.01 -4.69 1.60
CA VAL A 130 5.15 -4.52 0.15
C VAL A 130 5.72 -5.78 -0.50
N SER A 131 5.32 -6.03 -1.74
CA SER A 131 5.74 -7.20 -2.52
C SER A 131 5.68 -6.89 -4.02
N ASN A 132 6.38 -7.68 -4.81
CA ASN A 132 6.23 -7.69 -6.27
C ASN A 132 5.40 -8.90 -6.76
N VAL A 133 4.49 -9.40 -5.92
CA VAL A 133 3.58 -10.49 -6.30
C VAL A 133 2.75 -10.09 -7.51
N ASN A 134 2.69 -10.97 -8.52
CA ASN A 134 1.81 -10.76 -9.66
C ASN A 134 0.36 -11.02 -9.22
N LEU A 135 -0.43 -9.95 -9.12
CA LEU A 135 -1.82 -10.05 -8.63
C LEU A 135 -2.76 -10.73 -9.63
N HIS A 136 -2.48 -10.66 -10.93
CA HIS A 136 -3.24 -11.42 -11.92
C HIS A 136 -2.99 -12.92 -11.79
N ASP A 137 -1.73 -13.36 -11.58
CA ASP A 137 -1.39 -14.76 -11.38
C ASP A 137 -1.98 -15.29 -10.07
N LEU A 138 -1.93 -14.47 -8.98
CA LEU A 138 -2.56 -14.79 -7.70
C LEU A 138 -4.08 -15.00 -7.87
N LEU A 139 -4.75 -14.11 -8.59
CA LEU A 139 -6.19 -14.21 -8.88
C LEU A 139 -6.51 -15.42 -9.77
N ALA A 140 -5.71 -15.67 -10.81
CA ALA A 140 -5.87 -16.83 -11.68
C ALA A 140 -5.71 -18.15 -10.89
N PHE A 141 -4.72 -18.22 -10.00
CA PHE A 141 -4.54 -19.34 -9.09
C PHE A 141 -5.76 -19.54 -8.18
N HIS A 142 -6.27 -18.47 -7.57
CA HIS A 142 -7.45 -18.52 -6.72
C HIS A 142 -8.67 -19.10 -7.48
N ARG A 143 -8.93 -18.59 -8.67
CA ARG A 143 -10.04 -19.06 -9.52
C ARG A 143 -9.90 -20.52 -9.96
N SER A 144 -8.66 -21.02 -10.08
CA SER A 144 -8.39 -22.36 -10.58
C SER A 144 -8.78 -23.49 -9.62
N HIS A 145 -8.80 -23.24 -8.29
CA HIS A 145 -9.04 -24.27 -7.29
C HIS A 145 -10.46 -24.21 -6.68
N GLY A 146 -11.21 -23.10 -6.86
CA GLY A 146 -12.59 -22.98 -6.37
C GLY A 146 -12.76 -23.09 -4.86
N LYS A 147 -11.74 -22.68 -4.07
CA LYS A 147 -11.79 -22.62 -2.61
C LYS A 147 -12.04 -21.21 -2.13
N LEU A 148 -12.46 -21.05 -0.86
CA LEU A 148 -12.89 -19.77 -0.32
C LEU A 148 -11.75 -18.75 -0.10
N ALA A 149 -10.54 -19.23 0.11
CA ALA A 149 -9.41 -18.35 0.43
C ALA A 149 -8.11 -18.81 -0.22
N THR A 150 -7.36 -17.84 -0.73
CA THR A 150 -5.96 -17.99 -1.14
C THR A 150 -5.13 -17.00 -0.35
N LEU A 151 -4.06 -17.44 0.29
CA LEU A 151 -3.03 -16.56 0.84
C LEU A 151 -1.74 -16.67 0.03
N THR A 152 -1.01 -15.56 -0.07
CA THR A 152 0.34 -15.57 -0.61
C THR A 152 1.31 -16.06 0.45
N ALA A 153 1.90 -17.23 0.22
CA ALA A 153 2.94 -17.78 1.07
C ALA A 153 4.30 -17.27 0.61
N VAL A 154 5.09 -16.71 1.53
CA VAL A 154 6.40 -16.12 1.27
C VAL A 154 7.47 -16.72 2.16
N ARG A 155 8.73 -16.55 1.77
CA ARG A 155 9.89 -16.88 2.61
C ARG A 155 10.54 -15.58 3.07
N PRO A 156 10.54 -15.27 4.38
CA PRO A 156 11.16 -14.05 4.87
C PRO A 156 12.68 -14.11 4.70
N THR A 157 13.32 -12.94 4.58
CA THR A 157 14.77 -12.84 4.71
C THR A 157 15.20 -13.24 6.12
N ALA A 158 16.23 -14.08 6.23
CA ALA A 158 16.75 -14.49 7.53
C ALA A 158 17.25 -13.26 8.33
N ARG A 159 16.96 -13.24 9.63
CA ARG A 159 17.46 -12.14 10.51
C ARG A 159 18.94 -12.25 10.79
N PHE A 160 19.49 -13.47 10.70
CA PHE A 160 20.88 -13.84 11.03
C PHE A 160 21.51 -14.57 9.86
N GLY A 161 22.85 -14.74 9.92
CA GLY A 161 23.57 -15.61 9.00
C GLY A 161 23.10 -17.06 9.14
N HIS A 162 22.97 -17.76 8.04
CA HIS A 162 22.65 -19.17 7.97
C HIS A 162 23.92 -19.99 7.92
N LEU A 163 23.95 -21.08 8.66
CA LEU A 163 25.07 -22.03 8.70
C LEU A 163 24.60 -23.39 8.25
N GLU A 164 25.28 -23.98 7.29
CA GLU A 164 25.22 -25.42 7.06
C GLU A 164 26.41 -26.08 7.75
N MET A 165 26.15 -27.14 8.52
CA MET A 165 27.18 -27.81 9.33
C MET A 165 27.30 -29.27 8.97
N GLN A 166 28.53 -29.79 8.96
CA GLN A 166 28.85 -31.21 8.92
C GLN A 166 29.66 -31.56 10.19
N GLY A 167 28.98 -32.15 11.19
CA GLY A 167 29.50 -32.20 12.54
C GLY A 167 29.69 -30.77 13.10
N ASP A 168 30.89 -30.46 13.60
CA ASP A 168 31.23 -29.10 14.09
C ASP A 168 31.85 -28.20 13.02
N GLN A 169 32.02 -28.68 11.80
CA GLN A 169 32.55 -27.93 10.67
C GLN A 169 31.43 -27.19 9.95
N ILE A 170 31.61 -25.86 9.76
CA ILE A 170 30.70 -25.06 8.92
C ILE A 170 31.06 -25.36 7.46
N SER A 171 30.11 -25.95 6.72
CA SER A 171 30.27 -26.27 5.29
C SER A 171 29.81 -25.15 4.39
N GLU A 172 28.83 -24.33 4.83
CA GLU A 172 28.36 -23.15 4.13
C GLU A 172 27.97 -22.05 5.13
N PHE A 173 28.36 -20.82 4.85
CA PHE A 173 27.90 -19.62 5.54
C PHE A 173 27.23 -18.69 4.53
N SER A 174 26.00 -18.25 4.82
CA SER A 174 25.27 -17.30 4.00
C SER A 174 24.73 -16.18 4.88
N GLU A 175 25.16 -14.94 4.64
CA GLU A 175 24.67 -13.78 5.40
C GLU A 175 23.25 -13.44 4.94
N LYS A 176 22.29 -13.54 5.87
CA LYS A 176 20.86 -13.19 5.69
C LYS A 176 20.23 -13.72 4.39
N PRO A 177 20.39 -15.01 4.07
CA PRO A 177 19.73 -15.56 2.89
C PRO A 177 18.21 -15.55 3.08
N GLN A 178 17.47 -15.74 1.99
CA GLN A 178 16.08 -16.11 2.10
C GLN A 178 15.99 -17.50 2.78
N THR A 179 15.13 -17.67 3.79
CA THR A 179 15.05 -18.94 4.52
C THR A 179 14.73 -20.08 3.56
N LYS A 180 15.53 -21.16 3.59
CA LYS A 180 15.31 -22.33 2.73
C LYS A 180 14.05 -23.11 3.15
N GLU A 181 13.68 -23.01 4.44
CA GLU A 181 12.53 -23.70 5.04
C GLU A 181 11.62 -22.68 5.75
N GLY A 182 10.33 -23.03 5.82
CA GLY A 182 9.32 -22.21 6.49
C GLY A 182 8.67 -21.17 5.58
N TRP A 183 7.45 -21.49 5.13
CA TRP A 183 6.57 -20.52 4.49
C TRP A 183 5.80 -19.77 5.57
N ILE A 184 5.64 -18.48 5.39
CA ILE A 184 4.83 -17.62 6.26
C ILE A 184 3.73 -16.92 5.46
N ASN A 185 2.74 -16.41 6.18
CA ASN A 185 1.69 -15.57 5.60
C ASN A 185 2.27 -14.23 5.12
N GLY A 186 2.24 -14.00 3.81
CA GLY A 186 2.71 -12.77 3.16
C GLY A 186 1.67 -11.65 3.13
N ALA A 187 0.50 -11.87 3.72
CA ALA A 187 -0.56 -10.87 3.86
C ALA A 187 -1.14 -10.30 2.54
N PHE A 188 -1.06 -11.05 1.45
CA PHE A 188 -1.79 -10.79 0.20
C PHE A 188 -2.77 -11.95 -0.02
N PHE A 189 -4.06 -11.65 -0.03
CA PHE A 189 -5.12 -12.65 -0.11
C PHE A 189 -6.05 -12.39 -1.28
N VAL A 190 -6.67 -13.46 -1.78
CA VAL A 190 -7.91 -13.43 -2.56
C VAL A 190 -8.94 -14.25 -1.81
N LEU A 191 -10.10 -13.69 -1.58
CA LEU A 191 -11.14 -14.21 -0.70
C LEU A 191 -12.50 -14.19 -1.37
N GLU A 192 -13.28 -15.26 -1.16
CA GLU A 192 -14.70 -15.27 -1.47
C GLU A 192 -15.53 -14.66 -0.33
N PRO A 193 -16.71 -14.10 -0.60
CA PRO A 193 -17.55 -13.46 0.43
C PRO A 193 -17.91 -14.37 1.59
N GLU A 194 -18.01 -15.67 1.38
CA GLU A 194 -18.34 -16.66 2.41
C GLU A 194 -17.29 -16.69 3.55
N VAL A 195 -16.11 -16.13 3.34
CA VAL A 195 -15.09 -15.98 4.40
C VAL A 195 -15.59 -15.13 5.56
N PHE A 196 -16.56 -14.23 5.33
CA PHE A 196 -17.17 -13.45 6.41
C PHE A 196 -17.92 -14.30 7.44
N ASP A 197 -18.39 -15.51 7.06
CA ASP A 197 -19.07 -16.45 7.96
C ASP A 197 -18.10 -17.15 8.93
N PHE A 198 -16.81 -17.10 8.66
CA PHE A 198 -15.76 -17.59 9.54
C PHE A 198 -15.33 -16.59 10.61
N ILE A 199 -15.87 -15.37 10.59
CA ILE A 199 -15.51 -14.29 11.49
C ILE A 199 -16.68 -14.02 12.44
N ASP A 200 -16.51 -14.26 13.75
CA ASP A 200 -17.60 -14.09 14.73
C ASP A 200 -17.88 -12.62 15.01
N GLY A 201 -16.85 -11.78 15.17
CA GLY A 201 -17.04 -10.35 15.47
C GLY A 201 -15.76 -9.58 15.76
N ASP A 202 -15.90 -8.49 16.50
CA ASP A 202 -14.84 -7.49 16.70
C ASP A 202 -13.58 -8.02 17.40
N THR A 203 -13.72 -9.06 18.23
CA THR A 203 -12.60 -9.66 18.99
C THR A 203 -11.86 -10.74 18.22
N THR A 204 -12.32 -11.11 17.02
CA THR A 204 -11.75 -12.16 16.20
C THR A 204 -10.45 -11.70 15.54
N HIS A 205 -9.39 -12.46 15.74
CA HIS A 205 -8.14 -12.32 14.99
C HIS A 205 -8.23 -13.17 13.72
N PHE A 206 -8.13 -12.57 12.54
CA PHE A 206 -8.27 -13.28 11.27
C PHE A 206 -7.21 -14.37 11.09
N GLU A 207 -5.99 -14.09 11.57
CA GLU A 207 -4.82 -14.97 11.48
C GLU A 207 -4.88 -16.21 12.38
N LYS A 208 -5.87 -16.29 13.27
CA LYS A 208 -6.09 -17.40 14.18
C LYS A 208 -7.27 -18.24 13.71
N GLU A 209 -8.33 -18.22 14.47
CA GLU A 209 -9.50 -19.06 14.30
C GLU A 209 -10.07 -19.09 12.87
N PRO A 210 -10.31 -17.97 12.17
CA PRO A 210 -10.83 -18.01 10.81
C PRO A 210 -9.90 -18.74 9.82
N LEU A 211 -8.59 -18.44 9.81
CA LEU A 211 -7.65 -19.13 8.91
C LEU A 211 -7.43 -20.59 9.32
N GLU A 212 -7.45 -20.91 10.62
CA GLU A 212 -7.36 -22.29 11.12
C GLU A 212 -8.58 -23.13 10.70
N ARG A 213 -9.79 -22.57 10.79
CA ARG A 213 -11.02 -23.22 10.34
C ARG A 213 -11.03 -23.41 8.82
N LEU A 214 -10.70 -22.36 8.06
CA LEU A 214 -10.57 -22.46 6.60
C LEU A 214 -9.57 -23.53 6.18
N ALA A 215 -8.44 -23.63 6.87
CA ALA A 215 -7.44 -24.67 6.62
C ALA A 215 -7.98 -26.07 6.98
N GLY A 216 -8.59 -26.22 8.14
CA GLY A 216 -9.18 -27.50 8.61
C GLY A 216 -10.30 -28.00 7.69
N GLU A 217 -11.06 -27.12 7.08
CA GLU A 217 -12.13 -27.44 6.13
C GLU A 217 -11.62 -27.55 4.67
N GLY A 218 -10.29 -27.46 4.44
CA GLY A 218 -9.69 -27.55 3.11
C GLY A 218 -10.09 -26.39 2.18
N GLN A 219 -10.44 -25.23 2.75
CA GLN A 219 -10.87 -24.03 2.02
C GLN A 219 -9.77 -22.97 1.91
N LEU A 220 -8.57 -23.19 2.44
CA LEU A 220 -7.43 -22.30 2.39
C LEU A 220 -6.33 -22.85 1.48
N MET A 221 -5.96 -22.11 0.46
CA MET A 221 -4.87 -22.47 -0.48
C MET A 221 -3.70 -21.49 -0.36
N ALA A 222 -2.50 -21.96 -0.66
CA ALA A 222 -1.28 -21.17 -0.60
C ALA A 222 -0.71 -20.92 -2.01
N TYR A 223 -0.69 -19.65 -2.44
CA TYR A 223 0.05 -19.21 -3.61
C TYR A 223 1.50 -18.96 -3.22
N ARG A 224 2.45 -19.74 -3.72
CA ARG A 224 3.86 -19.63 -3.36
C ARG A 224 4.54 -18.50 -4.13
N HIS A 225 4.95 -17.46 -3.41
CA HIS A 225 5.70 -16.35 -3.95
C HIS A 225 7.15 -16.41 -3.45
N THR A 226 8.10 -16.58 -4.37
CA THR A 226 9.53 -16.76 -4.06
C THR A 226 10.37 -15.52 -4.34
N ALA A 227 9.75 -14.46 -4.87
CA ALA A 227 10.42 -13.20 -5.15
C ALA A 227 10.33 -12.24 -3.96
N PHE A 228 10.37 -10.93 -4.19
CA PHE A 228 10.46 -9.95 -3.13
C PHE A 228 9.18 -9.82 -2.31
N TRP A 229 9.35 -9.85 -1.01
CA TRP A 229 8.34 -9.48 -0.01
C TRP A 229 9.04 -8.91 1.22
N GLN A 230 8.51 -7.82 1.78
CA GLN A 230 9.04 -7.21 3.00
C GLN A 230 7.91 -6.50 3.77
N CYS A 231 7.76 -6.84 5.06
CA CYS A 231 6.97 -6.04 6.00
C CYS A 231 7.82 -4.93 6.61
N MET A 232 7.16 -3.89 7.14
CA MET A 232 7.80 -2.77 7.83
C MET A 232 7.37 -2.75 9.30
N ASP A 233 7.86 -3.69 10.09
CA ASP A 233 7.52 -3.83 11.51
C ASP A 233 8.47 -3.09 12.46
N THR A 234 9.69 -2.81 11.99
CA THR A 234 10.79 -2.23 12.79
C THR A 234 11.46 -1.10 12.00
N ILE A 235 12.20 -0.22 12.72
CA ILE A 235 13.05 0.83 12.11
C ILE A 235 14.05 0.23 11.12
N ARG A 236 14.63 -0.95 11.44
CA ARG A 236 15.55 -1.64 10.53
C ARG A 236 14.87 -2.01 9.21
N GLU A 237 13.67 -2.52 9.26
CA GLU A 237 12.91 -2.90 8.06
C GLU A 237 12.50 -1.68 7.23
N LYS A 238 12.11 -0.57 7.90
CA LYS A 238 11.93 0.73 7.26
C LYS A 238 13.19 1.17 6.51
N GLN A 239 14.36 1.11 7.18
CA GLN A 239 15.63 1.51 6.56
C GLN A 239 16.02 0.64 5.37
N ILE A 240 15.71 -0.67 5.40
CA ILE A 240 15.91 -1.56 4.24
C ILE A 240 15.07 -1.09 3.06
N LEU A 241 13.79 -0.78 3.28
CA LEU A 241 12.89 -0.31 2.23
C LEU A 241 13.32 1.06 1.70
N GLU A 242 13.74 1.98 2.58
CA GLU A 242 14.24 3.30 2.21
C GLU A 242 15.47 3.18 1.31
N ASN A 243 16.47 2.38 1.70
CA ASN A 243 17.69 2.17 0.91
C ASN A 243 17.40 1.58 -0.48
N LEU A 244 16.44 0.65 -0.57
CA LEU A 244 16.02 0.08 -1.86
C LEU A 244 15.36 1.13 -2.75
N TRP A 245 14.55 2.02 -2.16
CA TRP A 245 13.87 3.09 -2.88
C TRP A 245 14.86 4.14 -3.38
N GLU A 246 15.72 4.66 -2.49
CA GLU A 246 16.76 5.65 -2.83
C GLU A 246 17.76 5.13 -3.87
N GLY A 247 18.10 3.84 -3.79
CA GLY A 247 18.96 3.16 -4.75
C GLY A 247 18.31 2.91 -6.13
N GLY A 248 17.04 3.25 -6.31
CA GLY A 248 16.30 2.99 -7.55
C GLY A 248 15.99 1.51 -7.82
N ASN A 249 16.19 0.64 -6.83
CA ASN A 249 16.08 -0.81 -6.92
C ASN A 249 14.92 -1.37 -6.07
N ALA A 250 13.83 -0.62 -5.90
CA ALA A 250 12.67 -1.03 -5.13
C ALA A 250 11.85 -2.10 -5.89
N PRO A 251 11.95 -3.40 -5.54
CA PRO A 251 11.34 -4.46 -6.36
C PRO A 251 9.80 -4.42 -6.36
N TRP A 252 9.19 -3.83 -5.34
CA TRP A 252 7.74 -3.65 -5.25
C TRP A 252 7.22 -2.48 -6.10
N LYS A 253 8.09 -1.62 -6.65
CA LYS A 253 7.73 -0.56 -7.60
C LYS A 253 7.46 -1.20 -8.96
N THR A 254 6.29 -1.82 -9.10
CA THR A 254 5.87 -2.52 -10.32
C THR A 254 5.27 -1.57 -11.37
N TRP A 255 4.93 -0.36 -10.97
CA TRP A 255 4.35 0.68 -11.83
C TRP A 255 5.41 1.57 -12.46
N GLU A 256 5.10 2.12 -13.62
CA GLU A 256 5.88 3.18 -14.24
C GLU A 256 5.41 4.54 -13.71
N GLU A 257 6.35 5.45 -13.46
CA GLU A 257 5.95 6.84 -13.22
C GLU A 257 5.43 7.45 -14.54
N PRO A 258 4.29 8.16 -14.49
CA PRO A 258 3.86 8.91 -15.67
C PRO A 258 5.00 9.83 -16.07
N ASN A 259 5.51 9.67 -17.29
CA ASN A 259 6.60 10.50 -17.80
C ASN A 259 6.31 11.98 -17.54
N ALA A 260 7.15 12.63 -16.75
CA ALA A 260 7.14 14.07 -16.51
C ALA A 260 7.59 14.89 -17.75
N SER A 261 7.35 14.35 -18.95
CA SER A 261 7.54 15.06 -20.21
C SER A 261 6.35 15.96 -20.52
N ILE A 262 6.04 16.90 -19.63
CA ILE A 262 5.27 18.05 -20.01
C ILE A 262 6.27 19.18 -20.20
N SER A 263 6.60 19.41 -21.48
CA SER A 263 7.30 20.57 -21.97
C SER A 263 6.80 21.85 -21.27
N HIS A 264 7.68 22.44 -20.50
CA HIS A 264 7.53 23.86 -20.20
C HIS A 264 7.69 24.58 -21.56
N GLY A 265 6.58 24.85 -22.21
CA GLY A 265 6.56 25.75 -23.37
C GLY A 265 7.27 27.06 -22.99
N PRO A 266 8.04 27.67 -23.89
CA PRO A 266 8.80 28.86 -23.57
C PRO A 266 7.83 29.95 -23.08
N ARG A 267 8.11 30.46 -21.88
CA ARG A 267 7.40 31.66 -21.35
C ARG A 267 7.62 32.81 -22.37
N GLY A 268 6.54 33.16 -23.06
CA GLY A 268 6.55 34.33 -23.93
C GLY A 268 6.94 35.56 -23.12
N VAL A 269 8.11 36.08 -23.43
CA VAL A 269 8.55 37.39 -22.90
C VAL A 269 7.68 38.44 -23.56
N HIS A 270 6.64 38.92 -22.88
CA HIS A 270 5.94 40.12 -23.26
C HIS A 270 6.91 41.32 -23.05
N ARG A 271 7.57 41.73 -24.12
CA ARG A 271 8.24 43.05 -24.20
C ARG A 271 7.13 44.12 -24.23
N ASN A 272 6.92 44.78 -23.12
CA ASN A 272 6.19 46.07 -23.09
C ASN A 272 7.06 47.10 -23.82
N GLY A 273 6.68 47.44 -25.06
CA GLY A 273 7.23 48.56 -25.77
C GLY A 273 6.62 49.87 -25.19
N PHE A 274 7.41 50.62 -24.47
CA PHE A 274 7.09 52.01 -24.17
C PHE A 274 7.34 52.85 -25.45
N GLY A 275 6.25 53.18 -26.15
CA GLY A 275 6.29 54.17 -27.22
C GLY A 275 6.30 55.56 -26.61
N THR A 276 7.43 56.25 -26.74
CA THR A 276 7.55 57.68 -26.48
C THR A 276 6.95 58.48 -27.67
N ASN A 277 5.78 59.07 -27.49
CA ASN A 277 5.26 60.08 -28.42
C ASN A 277 5.91 61.45 -28.10
N VAL A 278 6.80 61.87 -28.98
CA VAL A 278 7.28 63.22 -29.02
C VAL A 278 6.27 64.04 -29.80
N VAL A 279 5.61 64.99 -29.15
CA VAL A 279 4.75 66.03 -29.80
C VAL A 279 5.64 67.20 -30.19
N ALA A 280 5.81 67.39 -31.49
CA ALA A 280 6.43 68.58 -32.02
C ALA A 280 5.41 69.74 -32.02
N GLY A 281 5.70 70.76 -31.23
CA GLY A 281 4.97 72.00 -31.28
C GLY A 281 5.49 72.86 -32.42
N ARG A 282 4.56 73.50 -33.17
CA ARG A 282 4.86 74.61 -34.06
C ARG A 282 4.13 75.83 -33.58
N ALA A 283 4.92 76.94 -33.60
CA ALA A 283 4.63 78.39 -33.65
C ALA A 283 3.71 78.95 -32.59
#